data_b36c5f902720d8aebd5a288c76f8b12c
#
_entry.id   b36c5f902720d8aebd5a288c76f8b12c
#
_cell.length_a   1.000
_cell.length_b   1.000
_cell.length_c   1.000
_cell.angle_alpha   90.00
_cell.angle_beta   90.00
_cell.angle_gamma   90.00
#
_symmetry.space_group_name_H-M   'P 1'
#
loop_
_entity.id
_entity.type
_entity.pdbx_description
1 polymer ?
#
loop_
_entity_poly.entity_id
_entity_poly.type
_entity_poly.pdbx_seq_one_letter_code
_entity_poly.pdbx_strand_id
1 'polypeptide(L)'
;MNFWKAAGLLAAAPALVASMATAAAKESVNIGICVSWPGYAMYEVVRQKDLAPDYDLNLTIFEDPIGGHSALAAGQIDIYACTADYTPLVIDRGTDVVNVSFLNPSFGVDHIILAPGVDAADLKGKKVSAPQAYIGHLLMGLWLDSQGYAPGDVEWVNLNADEAVGPMLSGDLAAAYMYEPWISKVMEAQPGSASVVDTANADMAKTGIFMDSLYMNKNFIEERRQVALDMLRARWDGVGYWHENTEEVNAMLAEYLQWPKGDIDAVIGTNGKNAEGGIYMYDFDEAAQVCGVLDGEPPFDIGNGSMPNVVKLTNEWWVKLELMKQVHDSAAGVDCSLMGDLVASGYRQSFAARP
;
A
#
# COMPACT_ATOMS: atom_id res chain seq x y z
N MET A 1 95.74 -13.59 23.99
CA MET A 1 94.77 -12.49 23.78
C MET A 1 93.77 -13.01 22.80
N ASN A 2 92.63 -13.56 23.30
CA ASN A 2 91.60 -14.17 22.49
C ASN A 2 90.38 -13.28 22.52
N PHE A 3 89.93 -12.77 21.33
CA PHE A 3 88.64 -12.07 21.15
C PHE A 3 87.59 -13.02 20.75
N TRP A 4 86.58 -13.20 21.60
CA TRP A 4 85.37 -13.92 21.26
C TRP A 4 84.37 -12.98 20.59
N LYS A 5 83.93 -13.33 19.40
CA LYS A 5 82.86 -12.68 18.70
C LYS A 5 81.55 -13.38 19.09
N ALA A 6 80.64 -12.71 19.77
CA ALA A 6 79.28 -13.19 19.97
C ALA A 6 78.44 -12.78 18.78
N ALA A 7 77.88 -13.78 18.09
CA ALA A 7 76.88 -13.60 17.05
C ALA A 7 75.50 -13.56 17.67
N GLY A 8 74.83 -12.40 17.62
CA GLY A 8 73.43 -12.28 18.05
C GLY A 8 72.52 -12.76 16.94
N LEU A 9 71.68 -13.77 17.23
CA LEU A 9 70.54 -14.14 16.42
C LEU A 9 69.38 -13.20 16.69
N LEU A 10 68.98 -12.41 15.68
CA LEU A 10 67.74 -11.67 15.66
C LEU A 10 66.63 -12.63 15.21
N ALA A 11 65.79 -13.02 16.13
CA ALA A 11 64.54 -13.75 15.82
C ALA A 11 63.49 -12.72 15.31
N ALA A 12 63.17 -12.80 14.02
CA ALA A 12 62.06 -12.06 13.43
C ALA A 12 60.74 -12.76 13.80
N ALA A 13 59.96 -12.11 14.64
CA ALA A 13 58.59 -12.55 14.90
C ALA A 13 57.68 -12.16 13.71
N PRO A 14 56.81 -13.05 13.20
CA PRO A 14 55.86 -12.69 12.18
C PRO A 14 54.74 -11.84 12.79
N ALA A 15 54.62 -10.59 12.32
CA ALA A 15 53.48 -9.77 12.64
C ALA A 15 52.23 -10.33 11.97
N LEU A 16 51.30 -10.92 12.76
CA LEU A 16 49.96 -11.25 12.33
C LEU A 16 49.21 -9.94 12.05
N VAL A 17 49.07 -9.56 10.79
CA VAL A 17 48.17 -8.49 10.37
C VAL A 17 46.77 -9.10 10.44
N ALA A 18 46.06 -8.90 11.54
CA ALA A 18 44.62 -9.18 11.62
C ALA A 18 43.92 -8.17 10.70
N SER A 19 43.45 -8.63 9.55
CA SER A 19 42.58 -7.88 8.68
C SER A 19 41.23 -7.73 9.42
N MET A 20 41.03 -6.58 10.06
CA MET A 20 39.69 -6.18 10.52
C MET A 20 38.87 -5.89 9.26
N ALA A 21 38.06 -6.86 8.84
CA ALA A 21 36.97 -6.60 7.92
C ALA A 21 36.05 -5.58 8.61
N THR A 22 36.15 -4.32 8.21
CA THR A 22 35.11 -3.35 8.55
C THR A 22 33.82 -3.85 7.91
N ALA A 23 32.85 -4.25 8.72
CA ALA A 23 31.49 -4.49 8.21
C ALA A 23 31.10 -3.21 7.44
N ALA A 24 30.82 -3.37 6.15
CA ALA A 24 30.30 -2.26 5.36
C ALA A 24 29.01 -1.78 6.03
N ALA A 25 28.85 -0.47 6.18
CA ALA A 25 27.59 0.07 6.69
C ALA A 25 26.47 -0.36 5.76
N LYS A 26 25.37 -0.83 6.33
CA LYS A 26 24.16 -1.19 5.56
C LYS A 26 23.69 0.03 4.76
N GLU A 27 23.22 -0.21 3.54
CA GLU A 27 22.66 0.86 2.72
C GLU A 27 21.29 1.25 3.23
N SER A 28 21.05 2.55 3.43
CA SER A 28 19.79 3.07 3.97
C SER A 28 18.71 3.17 2.88
N VAL A 29 17.49 2.73 3.19
CA VAL A 29 16.31 2.87 2.36
C VAL A 29 15.19 3.49 3.17
N ASN A 30 14.63 4.61 2.68
CA ASN A 30 13.55 5.34 3.33
C ASN A 30 12.21 4.95 2.71
N ILE A 31 11.31 4.39 3.51
CA ILE A 31 10.04 3.83 3.05
C ILE A 31 8.90 4.55 3.78
N GLY A 32 8.01 5.15 3.01
CA GLY A 32 6.77 5.70 3.52
C GLY A 32 5.63 4.69 3.43
N ILE A 33 4.73 4.73 4.39
CA ILE A 33 3.43 4.07 4.34
C ILE A 33 2.32 5.09 4.56
N CYS A 34 1.27 4.96 3.75
CA CYS A 34 0.13 5.86 3.71
C CYS A 34 -0.84 5.47 4.82
N VAL A 35 -1.12 6.37 5.70
CA VAL A 35 -1.92 6.16 6.91
C VAL A 35 -1.46 4.95 7.73
N SER A 36 -2.01 4.78 8.90
CA SER A 36 -1.73 3.63 9.77
C SER A 36 -2.53 2.42 9.28
N TRP A 37 -2.05 1.72 8.23
CA TRP A 37 -2.81 0.67 7.54
C TRP A 37 -2.03 -0.65 7.40
N PRO A 38 -2.62 -1.82 7.78
CA PRO A 38 -1.91 -3.10 7.74
C PRO A 38 -1.46 -3.53 6.34
N GLY A 39 -2.26 -3.24 5.30
CA GLY A 39 -1.96 -3.60 3.91
C GLY A 39 -0.66 -2.96 3.38
N TYR A 40 -0.22 -1.83 3.95
CA TYR A 40 1.01 -1.14 3.58
C TYR A 40 2.22 -1.55 4.41
N ALA A 41 2.01 -2.18 5.57
CA ALA A 41 3.01 -2.32 6.62
C ALA A 41 3.92 -3.55 6.47
N MET A 42 3.91 -4.28 5.32
CA MET A 42 4.74 -5.47 5.13
C MET A 42 6.24 -5.21 5.20
N TYR A 43 6.71 -3.98 4.98
CA TYR A 43 8.12 -3.63 5.20
C TYR A 43 8.52 -3.64 6.68
N GLU A 44 7.57 -3.51 7.61
CA GLU A 44 7.86 -3.73 9.03
C GLU A 44 8.19 -5.20 9.31
N VAL A 45 7.50 -6.13 8.64
CA VAL A 45 7.83 -7.56 8.69
C VAL A 45 9.23 -7.80 8.13
N VAL A 46 9.55 -7.21 6.96
CA VAL A 46 10.89 -7.29 6.36
C VAL A 46 11.96 -6.83 7.35
N ARG A 47 11.75 -5.69 8.00
CA ARG A 47 12.69 -5.10 8.97
C ARG A 47 12.87 -5.98 10.20
N GLN A 48 11.77 -6.44 10.83
CA GLN A 48 11.85 -7.22 12.06
C GLN A 48 12.37 -8.65 11.85
N LYS A 49 12.16 -9.21 10.66
CA LYS A 49 12.61 -10.57 10.30
C LYS A 49 13.93 -10.59 9.52
N ASP A 50 14.59 -9.42 9.37
CA ASP A 50 15.86 -9.27 8.65
C ASP A 50 15.82 -9.92 7.24
N LEU A 51 14.68 -9.74 6.53
CA LEU A 51 14.50 -10.30 5.17
C LEU A 51 15.27 -9.52 4.11
N ALA A 52 15.88 -8.41 4.46
CA ALA A 52 16.76 -7.60 3.63
C ALA A 52 18.04 -7.21 4.41
N PRO A 53 18.92 -8.17 4.75
CA PRO A 53 19.99 -7.99 5.74
C PRO A 53 21.07 -6.99 5.32
N ASP A 54 21.19 -6.67 4.04
CA ASP A 54 22.17 -5.71 3.51
C ASP A 54 21.71 -4.25 3.64
N TYR A 55 20.47 -4.02 4.07
CA TYR A 55 19.82 -2.72 4.10
C TYR A 55 19.39 -2.29 5.51
N ASP A 56 19.38 -0.98 5.73
CA ASP A 56 18.81 -0.34 6.92
C ASP A 56 17.50 0.35 6.52
N LEU A 57 16.34 -0.20 6.97
CA LEU A 57 15.02 0.24 6.56
C LEU A 57 14.47 1.28 7.53
N ASN A 58 14.27 2.51 7.06
CA ASN A 58 13.64 3.60 7.81
C ASN A 58 12.18 3.75 7.39
N LEU A 59 11.25 3.34 8.26
CA LEU A 59 9.83 3.38 7.99
C LEU A 59 9.19 4.63 8.58
N THR A 60 8.36 5.31 7.79
CA THR A 60 7.61 6.51 8.21
C THR A 60 6.15 6.38 7.82
N ILE A 61 5.24 6.56 8.78
CA ILE A 61 3.79 6.64 8.51
C ILE A 61 3.44 8.09 8.16
N PHE A 62 2.75 8.28 7.05
CA PHE A 62 2.21 9.56 6.60
C PHE A 62 0.70 9.55 6.77
N GLU A 63 0.17 10.19 7.82
CA GLU A 63 -1.28 10.31 8.02
C GLU A 63 -1.93 11.25 6.98
N ASP A 64 -1.13 12.07 6.28
CA ASP A 64 -1.52 12.80 5.08
C ASP A 64 -0.98 12.09 3.83
N PRO A 65 -1.82 11.38 3.05
CA PRO A 65 -1.40 10.69 1.83
C PRO A 65 -0.76 11.61 0.80
N ILE A 66 -1.23 12.85 0.65
CA ILE A 66 -0.68 13.83 -0.29
C ILE A 66 0.73 14.25 0.13
N GLY A 67 0.95 14.41 1.43
CA GLY A 67 2.26 14.70 2.01
C GLY A 67 3.27 13.58 1.71
N GLY A 68 2.86 12.31 1.83
CA GLY A 68 3.69 11.15 1.49
C GLY A 68 4.08 11.10 0.02
N HIS A 69 3.14 11.33 -0.91
CA HIS A 69 3.45 11.44 -2.34
C HIS A 69 4.38 12.61 -2.66
N SER A 70 4.22 13.73 -1.95
CA SER A 70 5.11 14.89 -2.09
C SER A 70 6.53 14.58 -1.61
N ALA A 71 6.67 13.86 -0.50
CA ALA A 71 7.96 13.40 0.03
C ALA A 71 8.66 12.44 -0.95
N LEU A 72 7.89 11.51 -1.57
CA LEU A 72 8.41 10.60 -2.59
C LEU A 72 8.87 11.37 -3.84
N ALA A 73 8.06 12.30 -4.34
CA ALA A 73 8.41 13.13 -5.49
C ALA A 73 9.66 14.00 -5.24
N ALA A 74 9.87 14.44 -4.00
CA ALA A 74 11.04 15.20 -3.58
C ALA A 74 12.28 14.35 -3.28
N GLY A 75 12.19 13.01 -3.38
CA GLY A 75 13.28 12.08 -3.04
C GLY A 75 13.62 12.04 -1.54
N GLN A 76 12.70 12.44 -0.66
CA GLN A 76 12.88 12.34 0.80
C GLN A 76 12.63 10.91 1.29
N ILE A 77 11.80 10.16 0.58
CA ILE A 77 11.62 8.72 0.71
C ILE A 77 11.86 8.07 -0.66
N ASP A 78 12.28 6.82 -0.66
CA ASP A 78 12.61 6.04 -1.86
C ASP A 78 11.39 5.27 -2.39
N ILE A 79 10.55 4.80 -1.47
CA ILE A 79 9.40 3.92 -1.71
C ILE A 79 8.20 4.44 -0.92
N TYR A 80 7.00 4.33 -1.48
CA TYR A 80 5.76 4.69 -0.80
C TYR A 80 4.66 3.68 -1.09
N ALA A 81 4.09 3.07 -0.05
CA ALA A 81 2.90 2.23 -0.17
C ALA A 81 1.65 3.07 0.13
N CYS A 82 0.73 3.18 -0.82
CA CYS A 82 -0.52 3.93 -0.71
C CYS A 82 -1.54 3.40 -1.73
N THR A 83 -2.72 3.98 -1.80
CA THR A 83 -3.78 3.57 -2.75
C THR A 83 -3.45 3.90 -4.21
N ALA A 84 -3.93 3.09 -5.15
CA ALA A 84 -3.67 3.20 -6.59
C ALA A 84 -4.28 4.44 -7.24
N ASP A 85 -5.31 5.02 -6.63
CA ASP A 85 -6.04 6.19 -7.11
C ASP A 85 -5.20 7.46 -7.20
N TYR A 86 -4.03 7.49 -6.53
CA TYR A 86 -3.04 8.57 -6.68
C TYR A 86 -2.26 8.52 -7.99
N THR A 87 -2.23 7.38 -8.71
CA THR A 87 -1.45 7.26 -9.96
C THR A 87 -1.81 8.35 -11.00
N PRO A 88 -3.10 8.63 -11.31
CA PRO A 88 -3.43 9.74 -12.19
C PRO A 88 -3.01 11.12 -11.66
N LEU A 89 -3.11 11.33 -10.35
CA LEU A 89 -2.77 12.61 -9.72
C LEU A 89 -1.27 12.91 -9.78
N VAL A 90 -0.41 11.89 -9.64
CA VAL A 90 1.05 12.07 -9.78
C VAL A 90 1.45 12.35 -11.23
N ILE A 91 0.72 11.78 -12.22
CA ILE A 91 0.88 12.11 -13.66
C ILE A 91 0.46 13.55 -13.90
N ASP A 92 -0.73 13.97 -13.41
CA ASP A 92 -1.27 15.33 -13.61
C ASP A 92 -0.33 16.42 -13.06
N ARG A 93 0.35 16.10 -11.95
CA ARG A 93 1.36 16.99 -11.34
C ARG A 93 2.71 16.98 -12.03
N GLY A 94 2.92 16.10 -13.01
CA GLY A 94 4.18 15.98 -13.76
C GLY A 94 5.36 15.53 -12.89
N THR A 95 5.10 14.68 -11.89
CA THR A 95 6.16 14.16 -11.00
C THR A 95 6.83 12.93 -11.62
N ASP A 96 8.07 12.64 -11.17
CA ASP A 96 8.81 11.44 -11.55
C ASP A 96 8.46 10.22 -10.65
N VAL A 97 7.20 10.12 -10.22
CA VAL A 97 6.68 9.02 -9.41
C VAL A 97 5.92 8.04 -10.31
N VAL A 98 6.17 6.75 -10.13
CA VAL A 98 5.48 5.67 -10.83
C VAL A 98 4.95 4.62 -9.85
N ASN A 99 3.83 4.02 -10.21
CA ASN A 99 3.27 2.84 -9.57
C ASN A 99 3.97 1.60 -10.15
N VAL A 100 4.67 0.85 -9.30
CA VAL A 100 5.50 -0.29 -9.71
C VAL A 100 4.84 -1.63 -9.45
N SER A 101 3.78 -1.66 -8.62
CA SER A 101 3.03 -2.88 -8.31
C SER A 101 1.71 -2.56 -7.63
N PHE A 102 0.68 -3.33 -7.94
CA PHE A 102 -0.49 -3.44 -7.07
C PHE A 102 -0.21 -4.41 -5.92
N LEU A 103 -0.83 -4.17 -4.76
CA LEU A 103 -0.57 -4.91 -3.53
C LEU A 103 -1.76 -5.73 -3.06
N ASN A 104 -2.87 -5.05 -2.80
CA ASN A 104 -4.06 -5.64 -2.21
C ASN A 104 -5.31 -4.91 -2.72
N PRO A 105 -6.28 -5.57 -3.35
CA PRO A 105 -7.60 -4.97 -3.55
C PRO A 105 -8.37 -4.93 -2.23
N SER A 106 -9.17 -3.88 -2.05
CA SER A 106 -10.22 -3.84 -1.04
C SER A 106 -11.24 -4.95 -1.35
N PHE A 107 -11.58 -5.73 -0.34
CA PHE A 107 -12.46 -6.89 -0.44
C PHE A 107 -13.42 -6.95 0.76
N GLY A 108 -14.17 -5.87 0.98
CA GLY A 108 -15.11 -5.75 2.08
C GLY A 108 -14.62 -4.89 3.24
N VAL A 109 -13.53 -4.14 3.08
CA VAL A 109 -13.04 -3.25 4.14
C VAL A 109 -13.55 -1.83 3.97
N ASP A 110 -13.90 -1.40 2.76
CA ASP A 110 -14.37 -0.05 2.45
C ASP A 110 -15.87 -0.04 2.20
N HIS A 111 -16.56 0.85 2.90
CA HIS A 111 -18.01 0.98 2.84
C HIS A 111 -18.45 2.45 2.69
N ILE A 112 -19.71 2.60 2.26
CA ILE A 112 -20.49 3.82 2.46
C ILE A 112 -21.59 3.51 3.45
N ILE A 113 -21.60 4.27 4.55
CA ILE A 113 -22.56 4.14 5.65
C ILE A 113 -23.53 5.31 5.60
N LEU A 114 -24.84 5.01 5.59
CA LEU A 114 -25.91 6.00 5.80
C LEU A 114 -26.22 6.11 7.29
N ALA A 115 -26.47 7.33 7.74
CA ALA A 115 -27.00 7.58 9.07
C ALA A 115 -28.43 7.04 9.23
N PRO A 116 -28.88 6.74 10.47
CA PRO A 116 -30.22 6.20 10.71
C PRO A 116 -31.32 7.07 10.11
N GLY A 117 -32.24 6.42 9.37
CA GLY A 117 -33.37 7.09 8.77
C GLY A 117 -33.07 7.95 7.55
N VAL A 118 -31.84 7.96 7.07
CA VAL A 118 -31.46 8.60 5.81
C VAL A 118 -31.76 7.63 4.67
N ASP A 119 -32.48 8.10 3.65
CA ASP A 119 -32.71 7.38 2.40
C ASP A 119 -31.68 7.81 1.35
N ALA A 120 -31.11 6.87 0.64
CA ALA A 120 -30.17 7.13 -0.47
C ALA A 120 -30.80 8.03 -1.56
N ALA A 121 -32.12 7.98 -1.73
CA ALA A 121 -32.85 8.84 -2.67
C ALA A 121 -33.03 10.30 -2.20
N ASP A 122 -32.67 10.62 -0.96
CA ASP A 122 -32.87 11.95 -0.35
C ASP A 122 -31.56 12.56 0.16
N LEU A 123 -30.50 12.56 -0.68
CA LEU A 123 -29.19 13.12 -0.34
C LEU A 123 -28.95 14.53 -0.86
N LYS A 124 -29.83 15.07 -1.71
CA LYS A 124 -29.63 16.38 -2.30
C LYS A 124 -29.54 17.46 -1.24
N GLY A 125 -28.41 18.22 -1.27
CA GLY A 125 -28.10 19.25 -0.29
C GLY A 125 -27.71 18.74 1.10
N LYS A 126 -27.59 17.43 1.30
CA LYS A 126 -27.11 16.86 2.57
C LYS A 126 -25.59 16.75 2.60
N LYS A 127 -25.03 16.71 3.80
CA LYS A 127 -23.60 16.52 4.03
C LYS A 127 -23.23 15.06 3.89
N VAL A 128 -22.24 14.82 3.04
CA VAL A 128 -21.60 13.50 2.88
C VAL A 128 -20.10 13.65 3.13
N SER A 129 -19.48 12.65 3.74
CA SER A 129 -18.07 12.71 4.11
C SER A 129 -17.25 11.69 3.34
N ALA A 130 -16.14 12.17 2.79
CA ALA A 130 -15.03 11.36 2.32
C ALA A 130 -13.75 12.20 2.30
N PRO A 131 -12.55 11.60 2.54
CA PRO A 131 -11.30 12.33 2.42
C PRO A 131 -11.02 12.68 0.96
N GLN A 132 -10.81 13.98 0.70
CA GLN A 132 -10.67 14.51 -0.65
C GLN A 132 -9.43 13.96 -1.36
N ALA A 133 -9.57 13.65 -2.67
CA ALA A 133 -8.51 13.10 -3.50
C ALA A 133 -7.91 11.79 -2.95
N TYR A 134 -8.76 10.94 -2.40
CA TYR A 134 -8.41 9.64 -1.83
C TYR A 134 -9.47 8.61 -2.25
N ILE A 135 -9.17 7.32 -2.04
CA ILE A 135 -10.03 6.20 -2.43
C ILE A 135 -11.48 6.35 -1.97
N GLY A 136 -11.70 6.93 -0.78
CA GLY A 136 -13.04 7.19 -0.25
C GLY A 136 -13.83 8.23 -1.06
N HIS A 137 -13.15 9.27 -1.58
CA HIS A 137 -13.80 10.24 -2.48
C HIS A 137 -14.25 9.55 -3.77
N LEU A 138 -13.42 8.66 -4.29
CA LEU A 138 -13.72 7.88 -5.49
C LEU A 138 -14.92 6.95 -5.26
N LEU A 139 -14.94 6.20 -4.15
CA LEU A 139 -16.04 5.30 -3.80
C LEU A 139 -17.36 6.07 -3.60
N MET A 140 -17.33 7.16 -2.85
CA MET A 140 -18.49 8.00 -2.63
C MET A 140 -18.99 8.60 -3.95
N GLY A 141 -18.09 9.08 -4.81
CA GLY A 141 -18.45 9.64 -6.12
C GLY A 141 -19.09 8.60 -7.06
N LEU A 142 -18.52 7.39 -7.13
CA LEU A 142 -19.09 6.27 -7.88
C LEU A 142 -20.49 5.91 -7.40
N TRP A 143 -20.66 5.81 -6.09
CA TRP A 143 -21.95 5.49 -5.51
C TRP A 143 -23.00 6.59 -5.76
N LEU A 144 -22.68 7.85 -5.51
CA LEU A 144 -23.56 8.99 -5.77
C LEU A 144 -24.02 9.04 -7.23
N ASP A 145 -23.08 8.81 -8.18
CA ASP A 145 -23.40 8.73 -9.61
C ASP A 145 -24.37 7.58 -9.92
N SER A 146 -24.19 6.42 -9.30
CA SER A 146 -25.10 5.28 -9.45
C SER A 146 -26.52 5.57 -8.93
N GLN A 147 -26.64 6.51 -7.97
CA GLN A 147 -27.91 7.00 -7.43
C GLN A 147 -28.47 8.20 -8.25
N GLY A 148 -27.77 8.64 -9.30
CA GLY A 148 -28.19 9.74 -10.17
C GLY A 148 -27.83 11.13 -9.65
N TYR A 149 -26.94 11.26 -8.68
CA TYR A 149 -26.45 12.54 -8.18
C TYR A 149 -25.18 12.98 -8.95
N ALA A 150 -25.16 14.29 -9.28
CA ALA A 150 -23.93 14.95 -9.69
C ALA A 150 -23.07 15.32 -8.46
N PRO A 151 -21.76 15.51 -8.59
CA PRO A 151 -20.89 15.88 -7.48
C PRO A 151 -21.36 17.13 -6.70
N GLY A 152 -21.93 18.11 -7.40
CA GLY A 152 -22.49 19.35 -6.80
C GLY A 152 -23.86 19.21 -6.15
N ASP A 153 -24.52 18.06 -6.20
CA ASP A 153 -25.83 17.84 -5.59
C ASP A 153 -25.77 17.64 -4.07
N VAL A 154 -24.58 17.36 -3.51
CA VAL A 154 -24.34 17.11 -2.08
C VAL A 154 -23.34 18.11 -1.52
N GLU A 155 -23.32 18.29 -0.20
CA GLU A 155 -22.29 19.08 0.50
C GLU A 155 -21.17 18.13 0.95
N TRP A 156 -20.01 18.22 0.29
CA TRP A 156 -18.83 17.41 0.63
C TRP A 156 -18.13 17.92 1.89
N VAL A 157 -17.89 17.03 2.84
CA VAL A 157 -17.10 17.29 4.04
C VAL A 157 -15.83 16.44 3.98
N ASN A 158 -14.67 17.11 3.97
CA ASN A 158 -13.37 16.44 3.90
C ASN A 158 -12.96 15.94 5.29
N LEU A 159 -13.23 14.67 5.58
CA LEU A 159 -12.86 13.99 6.82
C LEU A 159 -12.33 12.61 6.53
N ASN A 160 -11.31 12.19 7.26
CA ASN A 160 -10.90 10.80 7.32
C ASN A 160 -11.96 9.94 8.03
N ALA A 161 -11.89 8.61 7.90
CA ALA A 161 -12.89 7.71 8.45
C ALA A 161 -13.01 7.81 9.97
N ASP A 162 -11.90 7.95 10.69
CA ASP A 162 -11.86 8.16 12.15
C ASP A 162 -12.50 9.49 12.58
N GLU A 163 -12.23 10.56 11.84
CA GLU A 163 -12.79 11.90 12.08
C GLU A 163 -14.30 11.94 11.79
N ALA A 164 -14.79 11.14 10.85
CA ALA A 164 -16.19 11.06 10.46
C ALA A 164 -17.09 10.36 11.51
N VAL A 165 -16.52 9.55 12.41
CA VAL A 165 -17.28 8.80 13.43
C VAL A 165 -18.16 9.75 14.28
N GLY A 166 -17.56 10.78 14.86
CA GLY A 166 -18.29 11.75 15.70
C GLY A 166 -19.45 12.42 14.97
N PRO A 167 -19.24 13.07 13.80
CA PRO A 167 -20.28 13.65 12.97
C PRO A 167 -21.37 12.68 12.50
N MET A 168 -21.03 11.41 12.24
CA MET A 168 -22.04 10.37 11.95
C MET A 168 -22.93 10.12 13.17
N LEU A 169 -22.33 9.94 14.35
CA LEU A 169 -23.07 9.66 15.58
C LEU A 169 -23.93 10.84 16.05
N SER A 170 -23.53 12.09 15.77
CA SER A 170 -24.32 13.29 16.08
C SER A 170 -25.43 13.56 15.06
N GLY A 171 -25.42 12.91 13.90
CA GLY A 171 -26.37 13.18 12.81
C GLY A 171 -26.01 14.40 11.96
N ASP A 172 -24.78 14.92 12.06
CA ASP A 172 -24.29 16.02 11.22
C ASP A 172 -23.97 15.59 9.79
N LEU A 173 -23.75 14.28 9.57
CA LEU A 173 -23.53 13.67 8.26
C LEU A 173 -24.71 12.76 7.90
N ALA A 174 -25.14 12.81 6.64
CA ALA A 174 -26.13 11.90 6.10
C ALA A 174 -25.49 10.59 5.62
N ALA A 175 -24.26 10.66 5.09
CA ALA A 175 -23.48 9.51 4.65
C ALA A 175 -22.00 9.74 4.90
N ALA A 176 -21.24 8.67 5.10
CA ALA A 176 -19.80 8.73 5.19
C ALA A 176 -19.16 7.53 4.51
N TYR A 177 -18.04 7.75 3.80
CA TYR A 177 -17.09 6.71 3.50
C TYR A 177 -16.36 6.31 4.78
N MET A 178 -16.29 5.01 5.01
CA MET A 178 -15.62 4.42 6.15
C MET A 178 -14.93 3.12 5.78
N TYR A 179 -13.91 2.78 6.54
CA TYR A 179 -13.26 1.47 6.51
C TYR A 179 -13.13 0.91 7.94
N GLU A 180 -12.83 -0.38 8.06
CA GLU A 180 -12.63 -0.98 9.38
C GLU A 180 -11.38 -0.40 10.07
N PRO A 181 -11.42 -0.18 11.41
CA PRO A 181 -12.47 -0.58 12.36
C PRO A 181 -13.58 0.47 12.59
N TRP A 182 -13.61 1.55 11.83
CA TRP A 182 -14.53 2.68 12.05
C TRP A 182 -15.98 2.35 11.67
N ILE A 183 -16.16 1.45 10.69
CA ILE A 183 -17.47 0.91 10.31
C ILE A 183 -18.11 0.23 11.51
N SER A 184 -17.40 -0.74 12.10
CA SER A 184 -17.87 -1.50 13.27
C SER A 184 -18.22 -0.58 14.42
N LYS A 185 -17.40 0.45 14.70
CA LYS A 185 -17.67 1.43 15.76
C LYS A 185 -18.96 2.21 15.53
N VAL A 186 -19.23 2.67 14.30
CA VAL A 186 -20.47 3.41 13.99
C VAL A 186 -21.68 2.47 14.04
N MET A 187 -21.60 1.31 13.42
CA MET A 187 -22.70 0.33 13.35
C MET A 187 -23.10 -0.17 14.74
N GLU A 188 -22.13 -0.39 15.64
CA GLU A 188 -22.38 -0.78 17.03
C GLU A 188 -23.01 0.35 17.85
N ALA A 189 -22.44 1.56 17.76
CA ALA A 189 -22.90 2.72 18.54
C ALA A 189 -24.24 3.30 18.05
N GLN A 190 -24.59 3.10 16.78
CA GLN A 190 -25.77 3.64 16.13
C GLN A 190 -26.55 2.57 15.35
N PRO A 191 -27.24 1.66 16.06
CA PRO A 191 -28.09 0.65 15.41
C PRO A 191 -29.17 1.33 14.55
N GLY A 192 -29.17 1.01 13.26
CA GLY A 192 -30.05 1.65 12.27
C GLY A 192 -29.28 2.45 11.21
N SER A 193 -27.98 2.65 11.39
CA SER A 193 -27.07 2.96 10.27
C SER A 193 -27.08 1.80 9.26
N ALA A 194 -26.90 2.11 7.99
CA ALA A 194 -26.94 1.11 6.92
C ALA A 194 -25.70 1.20 6.05
N SER A 195 -25.01 0.06 5.86
CA SER A 195 -24.01 -0.06 4.80
C SER A 195 -24.74 -0.20 3.47
N VAL A 196 -24.51 0.73 2.55
CA VAL A 196 -25.14 0.77 1.21
C VAL A 196 -24.17 0.44 0.09
N VAL A 197 -22.88 0.48 0.37
CA VAL A 197 -21.80 0.00 -0.50
C VAL A 197 -20.83 -0.81 0.34
N ASP A 198 -20.39 -1.91 -0.24
CA ASP A 198 -19.40 -2.83 0.29
C ASP A 198 -18.49 -3.26 -0.86
N THR A 199 -17.19 -3.08 -0.70
CA THR A 199 -16.19 -3.43 -1.72
C THR A 199 -16.00 -4.94 -1.92
N ALA A 200 -16.58 -5.81 -1.07
CA ALA A 200 -16.66 -7.25 -1.33
C ALA A 200 -17.56 -7.61 -2.53
N ASN A 201 -18.27 -6.64 -3.10
CA ASN A 201 -19.05 -6.85 -4.30
C ASN A 201 -18.14 -7.18 -5.49
N ALA A 202 -18.42 -8.30 -6.17
CA ALA A 202 -17.63 -8.81 -7.30
C ALA A 202 -17.51 -7.79 -8.47
N ASP A 203 -18.56 -7.01 -8.73
CA ASP A 203 -18.52 -5.98 -9.78
C ASP A 203 -17.58 -4.83 -9.41
N MET A 204 -17.45 -4.50 -8.12
CA MET A 204 -16.50 -3.50 -7.63
C MET A 204 -15.06 -4.05 -7.69
N ALA A 205 -14.84 -5.28 -7.21
CA ALA A 205 -13.53 -5.92 -7.24
C ALA A 205 -12.97 -6.05 -8.67
N LYS A 206 -13.84 -6.38 -9.64
CA LYS A 206 -13.50 -6.50 -11.05
C LYS A 206 -12.98 -5.19 -11.67
N THR A 207 -13.38 -4.03 -11.15
CA THR A 207 -12.87 -2.74 -11.66
C THR A 207 -11.38 -2.54 -11.35
N GLY A 208 -10.87 -3.16 -10.29
CA GLY A 208 -9.50 -3.00 -9.79
C GLY A 208 -9.17 -1.62 -9.24
N ILE A 209 -10.15 -0.69 -9.15
CA ILE A 209 -9.86 0.71 -8.76
C ILE A 209 -9.69 0.91 -7.25
N PHE A 210 -10.19 -0.03 -6.43
CA PHE A 210 -10.01 -0.02 -4.98
C PHE A 210 -8.82 -0.89 -4.61
N MET A 211 -7.63 -0.40 -4.92
CA MET A 211 -6.38 -1.15 -4.90
C MET A 211 -5.30 -0.41 -4.13
N ASP A 212 -4.60 -1.12 -3.28
CA ASP A 212 -3.35 -0.67 -2.70
C ASP A 212 -2.19 -0.82 -3.70
N SER A 213 -1.23 0.07 -3.62
CA SER A 213 -0.12 0.16 -4.58
C SER A 213 1.22 0.47 -3.93
N LEU A 214 2.28 0.13 -4.65
CA LEU A 214 3.64 0.52 -4.32
C LEU A 214 4.16 1.53 -5.35
N TYR A 215 4.64 2.65 -4.86
CA TYR A 215 5.21 3.72 -5.67
C TYR A 215 6.71 3.87 -5.43
N MET A 216 7.43 4.21 -6.49
CA MET A 216 8.83 4.58 -6.43
C MET A 216 9.10 5.83 -7.28
N ASN A 217 10.15 6.57 -6.94
CA ASN A 217 10.65 7.64 -7.80
C ASN A 217 11.46 7.05 -8.95
N LYS A 218 11.30 7.54 -10.18
CA LYS A 218 12.04 7.06 -11.36
C LYS A 218 13.55 7.17 -11.17
N ASN A 219 14.03 8.27 -10.57
CA ASN A 219 15.46 8.44 -10.31
C ASN A 219 15.99 7.36 -9.36
N PHE A 220 15.20 6.98 -8.32
CA PHE A 220 15.57 5.86 -7.45
C PHE A 220 15.69 4.54 -8.22
N ILE A 221 14.72 4.26 -9.11
CA ILE A 221 14.75 3.06 -9.96
C ILE A 221 15.95 3.08 -10.90
N GLU A 222 16.29 4.21 -11.49
CA GLU A 222 17.39 4.32 -12.46
C GLU A 222 18.77 4.30 -11.79
N GLU A 223 18.96 5.03 -10.70
CA GLU A 223 20.25 5.20 -10.04
C GLU A 223 20.56 4.04 -9.06
N ARG A 224 19.53 3.45 -8.45
CA ARG A 224 19.63 2.40 -7.42
C ARG A 224 18.81 1.16 -7.77
N ARG A 225 18.84 0.74 -9.04
CA ARG A 225 17.95 -0.32 -9.55
C ARG A 225 18.05 -1.64 -8.77
N GLN A 226 19.26 -2.03 -8.33
CA GLN A 226 19.43 -3.26 -7.55
C GLN A 226 18.74 -3.14 -6.20
N VAL A 227 18.83 -1.98 -5.54
CA VAL A 227 18.13 -1.71 -4.27
C VAL A 227 16.62 -1.77 -4.46
N ALA A 228 16.11 -1.14 -5.54
CA ALA A 228 14.68 -1.18 -5.88
C ALA A 228 14.18 -2.62 -6.10
N LEU A 229 14.95 -3.47 -6.79
CA LEU A 229 14.66 -4.89 -7.00
C LEU A 229 14.68 -5.67 -5.68
N ASP A 230 15.69 -5.46 -4.85
CA ASP A 230 15.82 -6.15 -3.57
C ASP A 230 14.72 -5.76 -2.60
N MET A 231 14.31 -4.49 -2.59
CA MET A 231 13.18 -4.02 -1.79
C MET A 231 11.85 -4.60 -2.27
N LEU A 232 11.62 -4.63 -3.58
CA LEU A 232 10.40 -5.23 -4.14
C LEU A 232 10.33 -6.74 -3.81
N ARG A 233 11.45 -7.46 -3.96
CA ARG A 233 11.57 -8.87 -3.54
C ARG A 233 11.28 -9.04 -2.06
N ALA A 234 11.95 -8.26 -1.21
CA ALA A 234 11.81 -8.35 0.24
C ALA A 234 10.36 -8.12 0.71
N ARG A 235 9.63 -7.20 0.05
CA ARG A 235 8.21 -7.00 0.34
C ARG A 235 7.39 -8.27 0.09
N TRP A 236 7.63 -8.95 -1.04
CA TRP A 236 6.92 -10.20 -1.36
C TRP A 236 7.34 -11.36 -0.45
N ASP A 237 8.61 -11.41 -0.05
CA ASP A 237 9.07 -12.35 0.98
C ASP A 237 8.40 -12.05 2.34
N GLY A 238 8.14 -10.78 2.66
CA GLY A 238 7.35 -10.37 3.83
C GLY A 238 5.92 -10.88 3.79
N VAL A 239 5.24 -10.80 2.62
CA VAL A 239 3.91 -11.40 2.43
C VAL A 239 3.98 -12.92 2.58
N GLY A 240 4.98 -13.57 1.98
CA GLY A 240 5.20 -15.00 2.15
C GLY A 240 5.40 -15.39 3.62
N TYR A 241 6.19 -14.60 4.37
CA TYR A 241 6.38 -14.83 5.80
C TYR A 241 5.05 -14.71 6.58
N TRP A 242 4.20 -13.72 6.23
CA TRP A 242 2.87 -13.58 6.83
C TRP A 242 1.99 -14.82 6.59
N HIS A 243 1.99 -15.39 5.38
CA HIS A 243 1.23 -16.61 5.08
C HIS A 243 1.58 -17.77 6.03
N GLU A 244 2.85 -17.94 6.36
CA GLU A 244 3.32 -19.01 7.23
C GLU A 244 3.23 -18.69 8.72
N ASN A 245 3.26 -17.40 9.11
CA ASN A 245 3.40 -16.93 10.49
C ASN A 245 2.35 -15.85 10.83
N THR A 246 1.11 -16.02 10.36
CA THR A 246 0.05 -15.00 10.42
C THR A 246 -0.17 -14.42 11.82
N GLU A 247 -0.30 -15.28 12.86
CA GLU A 247 -0.52 -14.84 14.25
C GLU A 247 0.62 -13.95 14.76
N GLU A 248 1.86 -14.33 14.48
CA GLU A 248 3.04 -13.55 14.85
C GLU A 248 3.10 -12.21 14.14
N VAL A 249 2.86 -12.23 12.82
CA VAL A 249 2.90 -11.00 11.99
C VAL A 249 1.75 -10.06 12.38
N ASN A 250 0.54 -10.58 12.58
CA ASN A 250 -0.59 -9.75 13.00
C ASN A 250 -0.33 -9.07 14.35
N ALA A 251 0.29 -9.78 15.30
CA ALA A 251 0.69 -9.20 16.60
C ALA A 251 1.78 -8.12 16.43
N MET A 252 2.75 -8.35 15.55
CA MET A 252 3.82 -7.40 15.22
C MET A 252 3.25 -6.12 14.57
N LEU A 253 2.34 -6.26 13.61
CA LEU A 253 1.69 -5.13 12.95
C LEU A 253 0.79 -4.35 13.92
N ALA A 254 0.10 -5.03 14.83
CA ALA A 254 -0.71 -4.40 15.87
C ALA A 254 0.15 -3.50 16.78
N GLU A 255 1.32 -3.96 17.18
CA GLU A 255 2.28 -3.18 17.96
C GLU A 255 2.81 -1.97 17.16
N TYR A 256 3.23 -2.20 15.91
CA TYR A 256 3.79 -1.15 15.05
C TYR A 256 2.79 -0.05 14.72
N LEU A 257 1.56 -0.42 14.32
CA LEU A 257 0.50 0.50 13.94
C LEU A 257 -0.28 1.07 15.14
N GLN A 258 -0.02 0.57 16.36
CA GLN A 258 -0.76 0.92 17.57
C GLN A 258 -2.27 0.61 17.47
N TRP A 259 -2.60 -0.47 16.80
CA TRP A 259 -3.97 -0.96 16.64
C TRP A 259 -4.26 -2.16 17.54
N PRO A 260 -5.51 -2.37 17.97
CA PRO A 260 -5.94 -3.63 18.55
C PRO A 260 -5.69 -4.78 17.55
N LYS A 261 -5.13 -5.91 18.04
CA LYS A 261 -4.85 -7.06 17.16
C LYS A 261 -6.10 -7.55 16.41
N GLY A 262 -7.28 -7.52 17.07
CA GLY A 262 -8.54 -7.91 16.43
C GLY A 262 -8.90 -7.06 15.20
N ASP A 263 -8.52 -5.79 15.20
CA ASP A 263 -8.72 -4.90 14.05
C ASP A 263 -7.76 -5.25 12.90
N ILE A 264 -6.50 -5.60 13.23
CA ILE A 264 -5.56 -6.15 12.23
C ILE A 264 -6.10 -7.46 11.63
N ASP A 265 -6.57 -8.38 12.49
CA ASP A 265 -7.15 -9.66 12.08
C ASP A 265 -8.36 -9.48 11.14
N ALA A 266 -9.20 -8.47 11.39
CA ALA A 266 -10.34 -8.16 10.53
C ALA A 266 -9.91 -7.66 9.14
N VAL A 267 -8.78 -6.95 9.05
CA VAL A 267 -8.29 -6.40 7.77
C VAL A 267 -7.56 -7.44 6.94
N ILE A 268 -6.61 -8.19 7.52
CA ILE A 268 -5.73 -9.09 6.78
C ILE A 268 -5.97 -10.58 7.03
N GLY A 269 -6.96 -10.94 7.88
CA GLY A 269 -7.27 -12.33 8.20
C GLY A 269 -6.39 -12.93 9.31
N THR A 270 -6.72 -14.17 9.72
CA THR A 270 -6.11 -14.85 10.87
C THR A 270 -5.37 -16.12 10.55
N ASN A 271 -5.53 -16.66 9.34
CA ASN A 271 -4.96 -17.98 8.96
C ASN A 271 -4.04 -17.92 7.73
N GLY A 272 -3.60 -16.73 7.32
CA GLY A 272 -2.67 -16.55 6.22
C GLY A 272 -3.25 -16.91 4.86
N LYS A 273 -4.54 -16.69 4.65
CA LYS A 273 -5.19 -16.84 3.34
C LYS A 273 -5.34 -15.48 2.67
N ASN A 274 -5.26 -15.48 1.34
CA ASN A 274 -5.36 -14.27 0.55
C ASN A 274 -6.72 -13.57 0.72
N ALA A 275 -7.82 -14.32 0.84
CA ALA A 275 -9.20 -13.84 0.82
C ALA A 275 -9.94 -14.07 2.16
N GLU A 276 -9.31 -13.79 3.29
CA GLU A 276 -9.94 -14.00 4.60
C GLU A 276 -10.31 -12.72 5.33
N GLY A 277 -9.55 -11.65 5.10
CA GLY A 277 -9.78 -10.33 5.69
C GLY A 277 -10.59 -9.41 4.80
N GLY A 278 -10.68 -8.16 5.20
CA GLY A 278 -11.33 -7.09 4.44
C GLY A 278 -10.53 -6.60 3.23
N ILE A 279 -9.28 -7.06 3.08
CA ILE A 279 -8.49 -6.92 1.85
C ILE A 279 -8.09 -8.30 1.34
N TYR A 280 -7.88 -8.38 0.03
CA TYR A 280 -7.29 -9.57 -0.57
C TYR A 280 -5.79 -9.37 -0.70
N MET A 281 -4.99 -10.18 -0.04
CA MET A 281 -3.52 -10.10 -0.13
C MET A 281 -3.04 -10.75 -1.41
N TYR A 282 -2.61 -9.97 -2.41
CA TYR A 282 -1.95 -10.55 -3.59
C TYR A 282 -0.65 -11.24 -3.19
N ASP A 283 -0.36 -12.35 -3.85
CA ASP A 283 0.99 -12.89 -3.93
C ASP A 283 1.77 -12.26 -5.11
N PHE A 284 3.04 -12.65 -5.22
CA PHE A 284 3.91 -12.12 -6.28
C PHE A 284 3.40 -12.45 -7.68
N ASP A 285 2.94 -13.70 -7.90
CA ASP A 285 2.52 -14.16 -9.22
C ASP A 285 1.25 -13.42 -9.67
N GLU A 286 0.27 -13.22 -8.78
CA GLU A 286 -0.94 -12.44 -9.03
C GLU A 286 -0.63 -10.97 -9.37
N ALA A 287 0.25 -10.33 -8.60
CA ALA A 287 0.67 -8.96 -8.89
C ALA A 287 1.46 -8.86 -10.21
N ALA A 288 2.29 -9.85 -10.54
CA ALA A 288 3.01 -9.92 -11.81
C ALA A 288 2.07 -10.14 -13.01
N GLN A 289 0.98 -10.88 -12.83
CA GLN A 289 -0.09 -11.03 -13.83
C GLN A 289 -0.83 -9.71 -14.07
N VAL A 290 -1.16 -8.97 -13.01
CA VAL A 290 -1.81 -7.64 -13.13
C VAL A 290 -0.89 -6.64 -13.84
N CYS A 291 0.42 -6.73 -13.63
CA CYS A 291 1.42 -6.00 -14.40
C CYS A 291 1.55 -6.47 -15.87
N GLY A 292 1.08 -7.68 -16.21
CA GLY A 292 1.25 -8.26 -17.55
C GLY A 292 2.64 -8.79 -17.86
N VAL A 293 3.45 -9.08 -16.83
CA VAL A 293 4.82 -9.60 -16.97
C VAL A 293 4.91 -11.09 -16.66
N LEU A 294 3.82 -11.70 -16.24
CA LEU A 294 3.67 -13.14 -16.04
C LEU A 294 2.36 -13.59 -16.68
N ASP A 295 2.36 -14.73 -17.37
CA ASP A 295 1.15 -15.33 -17.94
C ASP A 295 0.24 -15.86 -16.82
N GLY A 296 -1.07 -15.75 -17.02
CA GLY A 296 -2.10 -16.23 -16.09
C GLY A 296 -3.29 -15.27 -15.98
N GLU A 297 -4.24 -15.65 -15.16
CA GLU A 297 -5.44 -14.85 -14.89
C GLU A 297 -5.40 -14.40 -13.44
N PRO A 298 -5.24 -13.09 -13.16
CA PRO A 298 -5.28 -12.58 -11.80
C PRO A 298 -6.69 -12.71 -11.20
N PRO A 299 -6.82 -12.67 -9.86
CA PRO A 299 -8.11 -12.73 -9.18
C PRO A 299 -9.08 -11.65 -9.65
N PHE A 300 -10.39 -11.89 -9.43
CA PHE A 300 -11.50 -10.95 -9.68
C PHE A 300 -11.74 -10.60 -11.15
N ASP A 301 -11.22 -11.39 -12.10
CA ASP A 301 -11.37 -11.15 -13.55
C ASP A 301 -10.93 -9.73 -14.00
N ILE A 302 -9.98 -9.11 -13.30
CA ILE A 302 -9.49 -7.77 -13.67
C ILE A 302 -8.66 -7.79 -14.96
N GLY A 303 -8.24 -8.98 -15.39
CA GLY A 303 -7.48 -9.24 -16.61
C GLY A 303 -5.96 -9.10 -16.45
N ASN A 304 -5.24 -9.94 -17.19
CA ASN A 304 -3.77 -9.88 -17.27
C ASN A 304 -3.32 -8.56 -17.91
N GLY A 305 -2.30 -7.90 -17.34
CA GLY A 305 -1.81 -6.61 -17.81
C GLY A 305 -2.79 -5.45 -17.61
N SER A 306 -3.71 -5.55 -16.66
CA SER A 306 -4.79 -4.58 -16.45
C SER A 306 -4.38 -3.30 -15.75
N MET A 307 -3.19 -3.21 -15.17
CA MET A 307 -2.75 -2.07 -14.36
C MET A 307 -2.93 -0.70 -15.06
N PRO A 308 -2.55 -0.49 -16.33
CA PRO A 308 -2.84 0.75 -17.04
C PRO A 308 -4.34 1.02 -17.26
N ASN A 309 -5.17 -0.03 -17.41
CA ASN A 309 -6.61 0.12 -17.58
C ASN A 309 -7.28 0.59 -16.28
N VAL A 310 -6.84 0.08 -15.12
CA VAL A 310 -7.28 0.54 -13.80
C VAL A 310 -6.95 2.02 -13.60
N VAL A 311 -5.70 2.41 -13.92
CA VAL A 311 -5.27 3.80 -13.85
C VAL A 311 -6.11 4.69 -14.79
N LYS A 312 -6.45 4.21 -16.00
CA LYS A 312 -7.31 4.93 -16.93
C LYS A 312 -8.70 5.17 -16.36
N LEU A 313 -9.32 4.14 -15.79
CA LEU A 313 -10.65 4.26 -15.20
C LEU A 313 -10.66 5.25 -14.04
N THR A 314 -9.67 5.20 -13.17
CA THR A 314 -9.51 6.16 -12.06
C THR A 314 -9.29 7.59 -12.57
N ASN A 315 -8.51 7.76 -13.64
CA ASN A 315 -8.23 9.02 -14.31
C ASN A 315 -9.53 9.68 -14.84
N GLU A 316 -10.40 8.88 -15.50
CA GLU A 316 -11.70 9.33 -15.98
C GLU A 316 -12.60 9.79 -14.83
N TRP A 317 -12.58 9.08 -13.70
CA TRP A 317 -13.34 9.46 -12.50
C TRP A 317 -12.80 10.72 -11.84
N TRP A 318 -11.49 10.93 -11.75
CA TRP A 318 -10.93 12.15 -11.19
C TRP A 318 -11.29 13.39 -12.01
N VAL A 319 -11.43 13.25 -13.35
CA VAL A 319 -11.96 14.33 -14.20
C VAL A 319 -13.44 14.56 -13.90
N LYS A 320 -14.25 13.51 -13.77
CA LYS A 320 -15.68 13.60 -13.45
C LYS A 320 -15.94 14.23 -12.09
N LEU A 321 -15.08 13.96 -11.11
CA LEU A 321 -15.13 14.54 -9.76
C LEU A 321 -14.42 15.90 -9.67
N GLU A 322 -14.04 16.49 -10.80
CA GLU A 322 -13.44 17.83 -10.94
C GLU A 322 -12.08 18.00 -10.21
N LEU A 323 -11.40 16.90 -9.86
CA LEU A 323 -10.06 16.93 -9.28
C LEU A 323 -8.96 17.10 -10.31
N MET A 324 -9.23 16.71 -11.55
CA MET A 324 -8.34 16.87 -12.71
C MET A 324 -9.09 17.53 -13.86
N LYS A 325 -8.36 18.22 -14.74
CA LYS A 325 -8.96 18.93 -15.88
C LYS A 325 -9.07 18.07 -17.13
N GLN A 326 -8.26 17.02 -17.23
CA GLN A 326 -8.16 16.16 -18.41
C GLN A 326 -7.71 14.75 -18.01
N VAL A 327 -8.02 13.79 -18.87
CA VAL A 327 -7.49 12.42 -18.76
C VAL A 327 -6.07 12.39 -19.32
N HIS A 328 -5.12 11.81 -18.59
CA HIS A 328 -3.73 11.64 -19.00
C HIS A 328 -3.46 10.24 -19.57
N ASP A 329 -2.31 10.06 -20.19
CA ASP A 329 -1.84 8.72 -20.59
C ASP A 329 -1.56 7.87 -19.35
N SER A 330 -2.36 6.84 -19.14
CA SER A 330 -2.29 5.95 -17.98
C SER A 330 -0.98 5.17 -17.89
N ALA A 331 -0.37 4.87 -19.06
CA ALA A 331 0.89 4.14 -19.08
C ALA A 331 2.06 4.97 -18.52
N ALA A 332 1.96 6.30 -18.54
CA ALA A 332 3.02 7.17 -18.01
C ALA A 332 3.23 7.05 -16.48
N GLY A 333 2.20 6.60 -15.76
CA GLY A 333 2.22 6.44 -14.30
C GLY A 333 2.53 5.02 -13.81
N VAL A 334 2.80 4.08 -14.73
CA VAL A 334 3.02 2.67 -14.40
C VAL A 334 4.39 2.22 -14.89
N ASP A 335 5.15 1.53 -14.04
CA ASP A 335 6.43 0.91 -14.42
C ASP A 335 6.53 -0.51 -13.84
N CYS A 336 6.16 -1.49 -14.63
CA CYS A 336 6.26 -2.91 -14.27
C CYS A 336 7.65 -3.53 -14.59
N SER A 337 8.66 -2.73 -14.93
CA SER A 337 9.98 -3.26 -15.33
C SER A 337 10.68 -4.01 -14.20
N LEU A 338 10.54 -3.56 -12.93
CA LEU A 338 11.10 -4.27 -11.78
C LEU A 338 10.43 -5.63 -11.55
N MET A 339 9.10 -5.70 -11.68
CA MET A 339 8.36 -6.97 -11.62
C MET A 339 8.81 -7.91 -12.74
N GLY A 340 8.98 -7.39 -13.97
CA GLY A 340 9.50 -8.14 -15.11
C GLY A 340 10.90 -8.70 -14.88
N ASP A 341 11.81 -7.92 -14.30
CA ASP A 341 13.16 -8.36 -13.96
C ASP A 341 13.16 -9.48 -12.90
N LEU A 342 12.27 -9.37 -11.88
CA LEU A 342 12.11 -10.44 -10.89
C LEU A 342 11.58 -11.73 -11.52
N VAL A 343 10.57 -11.64 -12.40
CA VAL A 343 10.07 -12.82 -13.16
C VAL A 343 11.19 -13.42 -14.01
N ALA A 344 11.95 -12.62 -14.76
CA ALA A 344 13.03 -13.06 -15.61
C ALA A 344 14.20 -13.68 -14.83
N SER A 345 14.45 -13.23 -13.59
CA SER A 345 15.45 -13.83 -12.70
C SER A 345 15.04 -15.20 -12.13
N GLY A 346 13.80 -15.62 -12.38
CA GLY A 346 13.23 -16.83 -11.81
C GLY A 346 12.80 -16.69 -10.36
N TYR A 347 12.66 -15.45 -9.87
CA TYR A 347 12.16 -15.23 -8.52
C TYR A 347 10.78 -15.89 -8.35
N ARG A 348 10.61 -16.54 -7.23
CA ARG A 348 9.33 -17.01 -6.72
C ARG A 348 9.25 -16.63 -5.26
N GLN A 349 8.06 -16.24 -4.81
CA GLN A 349 7.84 -15.93 -3.41
C GLN A 349 8.29 -17.09 -2.52
N SER A 350 9.03 -16.82 -1.45
CA SER A 350 9.65 -17.83 -0.60
C SER A 350 8.65 -18.78 0.06
N PHE A 351 7.42 -18.31 0.26
CA PHE A 351 6.34 -19.06 0.89
C PHE A 351 5.16 -19.12 -0.07
N ALA A 352 4.53 -20.29 -0.17
CA ALA A 352 3.38 -20.46 -1.05
C ALA A 352 2.15 -19.74 -0.47
N ALA A 353 1.44 -19.01 -1.34
CA ALA A 353 0.14 -18.47 -0.98
C ALA A 353 -0.84 -19.59 -0.56
N ARG A 354 -1.68 -19.30 0.42
CA ARG A 354 -2.70 -20.22 0.89
C ARG A 354 -4.05 -19.79 0.32
N PRO A 355 -4.67 -20.61 -0.54
CA PRO A 355 -5.94 -20.31 -1.18
C PRO A 355 -7.10 -20.15 -0.18
#